data_bc5989285330ef3503fab9a1afd14293
#
_entry.id   bc5989285330ef3503fab9a1afd14293
#
_cell.length_a   1.000
_cell.length_b   1.000
_cell.length_c   1.000
_cell.angle_alpha   90.00
_cell.angle_beta   90.00
_cell.angle_gamma   90.00
#
_symmetry.space_group_name_H-M   'P 1'
#
loop_
_entity.id
_entity.type
_entity.pdbx_description
1 polymer ?
#
loop_
_entity_poly.entity_id
_entity_poly.type
_entity_poly.pdbx_seq_one_letter_code
_entity_poly.pdbx_strand_id
1 'polypeptide(L)'
;MIENAFPRISPNNNKIAIVDSVGSHTYHTMNSRIDRFAAGLLKDQQDLQEERIAFLIPASLDYVTVLIGIWRAGGIAVPINTASAELELKHFIESTGVTRLIASADSHNKVRGLCGNLRIQLLTVDDLVASECNRLPNVSLERSAMILFTSGTTSKPKGVLTSHXAIRAQILTLLEAWKWSNQDVXPLFLPLHHVHGIINVLSCALWSGATVHMMPKLDLXTICSDVISDTYSVFMAVPTIYVKLLDHLNNLDIDFARAVGDGFGRMRLNVSGSAACPINVFEQWKEQTGQILLERYGMTEVGMAISNSYAGERRAGFVGXPLPGVTVCLFDEFDRXVTEENTPGEIRIKGDNLFKGYWNXPKATNEAFKRGWFCSGDIAVVEDSYFRIMGRSSIDIIKSGGYKLSALEIEGVILTHENVSEAAVFGXPDDTWGESVVXCICLKAGTKLEYTDLKNWCVDKMSAYKIPKRMRVLDSLPRNAMGKVTKSMLKEKL
;
A
#
# COMPACT_ATOMS: atom_id res chain seq x y z
N MET A 1 -3.59 -14.92 30.39
CA MET A 1 -3.72 -13.45 30.27
C MET A 1 -4.31 -13.14 28.89
N ILE A 2 -5.38 -12.37 28.85
CA ILE A 2 -5.95 -11.92 27.57
C ILE A 2 -4.95 -10.90 26.98
N GLU A 3 -4.37 -11.23 25.84
CA GLU A 3 -3.45 -10.33 25.14
C GLU A 3 -4.25 -9.18 24.53
N ASN A 4 -3.91 -7.97 24.94
CA ASN A 4 -4.55 -6.77 24.40
C ASN A 4 -4.23 -6.61 22.90
N ALA A 5 -5.21 -6.17 22.18
CA ALA A 5 -5.17 -6.05 20.71
C ALA A 5 -4.00 -5.23 20.19
N PHE A 6 -3.79 -4.03 20.71
CA PHE A 6 -2.58 -3.23 20.41
C PHE A 6 -2.03 -2.73 21.76
N PRO A 7 -0.95 -3.35 22.26
CA PRO A 7 -0.45 -3.05 23.59
C PRO A 7 0.10 -1.63 23.73
N ARG A 8 0.14 -1.15 24.94
CA ARG A 8 0.85 0.08 25.27
C ARG A 8 2.35 -0.18 25.15
N ILE A 9 2.95 0.32 24.08
CA ILE A 9 4.38 0.13 23.85
C ILE A 9 5.15 1.08 24.76
N SER A 10 5.94 0.50 25.69
CA SER A 10 6.83 1.26 26.58
C SER A 10 6.13 2.50 27.16
N PRO A 11 5.07 2.34 27.97
CA PRO A 11 4.24 3.49 28.41
C PRO A 11 5.02 4.56 29.18
N ASN A 12 6.12 4.21 29.82
CA ASN A 12 6.97 5.15 30.56
C ASN A 12 8.26 5.52 29.81
N ASN A 13 8.32 5.21 28.51
CA ASN A 13 9.52 5.46 27.70
C ASN A 13 9.52 6.92 27.20
N ASN A 14 10.56 7.66 27.54
CA ASN A 14 10.76 9.04 27.09
C ASN A 14 11.42 9.14 25.70
N LYS A 15 11.63 8.01 25.03
CA LYS A 15 12.11 8.01 23.66
C LYS A 15 11.07 8.67 22.73
N ILE A 16 11.54 9.37 21.72
CA ILE A 16 10.68 9.99 20.71
C ILE A 16 9.99 8.88 19.90
N ALA A 17 8.68 8.94 19.83
CA ALA A 17 7.83 8.04 19.02
C ALA A 17 7.48 8.69 17.68
N ILE A 18 7.06 9.94 17.72
CA ILE A 18 6.53 10.68 16.57
C ILE A 18 7.24 12.05 16.49
N VAL A 19 7.65 12.41 15.30
CA VAL A 19 8.04 13.79 14.96
C VAL A 19 7.06 14.27 13.89
N ASP A 20 6.44 15.42 14.09
CA ASP A 20 5.51 16.01 13.12
C ASP A 20 5.71 17.53 13.04
N SER A 21 4.82 18.24 12.35
CA SER A 21 4.93 19.69 12.15
C SER A 21 4.82 20.49 13.46
N VAL A 22 4.29 19.88 14.51
CA VAL A 22 4.15 20.52 15.85
C VAL A 22 5.41 20.32 16.69
N GLY A 23 6.11 19.20 16.52
CA GLY A 23 7.32 18.90 17.26
C GLY A 23 7.57 17.41 17.46
N SER A 24 8.36 17.11 18.51
CA SER A 24 8.73 15.73 18.86
C SER A 24 7.91 15.26 20.07
N HIS A 25 7.36 14.07 19.97
CA HIS A 25 6.45 13.49 20.96
C HIS A 25 7.00 12.14 21.44
N THR A 26 7.14 11.98 22.75
CA THR A 26 7.65 10.73 23.33
C THR A 26 6.57 9.65 23.34
N TYR A 27 6.99 8.38 23.48
CA TYR A 27 6.06 7.25 23.69
C TYR A 27 5.14 7.50 24.90
N HIS A 28 5.67 8.08 25.98
CA HIS A 28 4.89 8.43 27.17
C HIS A 28 3.78 9.44 26.82
N THR A 29 4.16 10.55 26.18
CA THR A 29 3.21 11.61 25.78
C THR A 29 2.15 11.06 24.82
N MET A 30 2.59 10.29 23.81
CA MET A 30 1.70 9.66 22.84
C MET A 30 0.70 8.73 23.52
N ASN A 31 1.15 7.82 24.39
CA ASN A 31 0.26 6.87 25.07
C ASN A 31 -0.76 7.59 25.97
N SER A 32 -0.31 8.62 26.72
CA SER A 32 -1.19 9.43 27.56
C SER A 32 -2.29 10.10 26.73
N ARG A 33 -1.91 10.69 25.58
CA ARG A 33 -2.88 11.36 24.67
C ARG A 33 -3.87 10.35 24.11
N ILE A 34 -3.41 9.15 23.70
CA ILE A 34 -4.26 8.06 23.18
C ILE A 34 -5.29 7.63 24.24
N ASP A 35 -4.84 7.42 25.50
CA ASP A 35 -5.73 6.97 26.58
C ASP A 35 -6.80 8.02 26.91
N ARG A 36 -6.42 9.29 26.96
CA ARG A 36 -7.36 10.40 27.20
C ARG A 36 -8.38 10.50 26.06
N PHE A 37 -7.92 10.37 24.83
CA PHE A 37 -8.80 10.37 23.65
C PHE A 37 -9.78 9.19 23.70
N ALA A 38 -9.30 7.98 24.01
CA ALA A 38 -10.15 6.78 24.11
C ALA A 38 -11.21 6.95 25.21
N ALA A 39 -10.83 7.51 26.35
CA ALA A 39 -11.75 7.82 27.45
C ALA A 39 -12.81 8.84 27.02
N GLY A 40 -12.42 9.91 26.31
CA GLY A 40 -13.33 10.91 25.77
C GLY A 40 -14.30 10.33 24.76
N LEU A 41 -13.82 9.41 23.91
CA LEU A 41 -14.65 8.74 22.90
C LEU A 41 -15.68 7.82 23.56
N LEU A 42 -15.32 7.18 24.68
CA LEU A 42 -16.22 6.31 25.46
C LEU A 42 -17.28 7.13 26.22
N LYS A 43 -16.93 8.32 26.73
CA LYS A 43 -17.79 9.09 27.64
C LYS A 43 -18.25 8.21 28.81
N ASP A 44 -19.54 7.91 28.89
CA ASP A 44 -20.15 7.08 29.93
C ASP A 44 -20.25 5.59 29.57
N GLN A 45 -19.79 5.22 28.34
CA GLN A 45 -19.82 3.81 27.90
C GLN A 45 -18.59 3.09 28.45
N GLN A 46 -18.73 1.81 28.70
CA GLN A 46 -17.60 0.98 29.14
C GLN A 46 -16.80 0.42 27.95
N ASP A 47 -17.40 0.36 26.75
CA ASP A 47 -16.83 -0.24 25.55
C ASP A 47 -17.66 0.20 24.32
N LEU A 48 -17.01 0.51 23.22
CA LEU A 48 -17.68 0.89 21.96
C LEU A 48 -18.32 -0.30 21.24
N GLN A 49 -17.96 -1.52 21.61
CA GLN A 49 -18.55 -2.76 21.05
C GLN A 49 -18.55 -2.79 19.51
N GLU A 50 -17.36 -2.49 18.95
CA GLU A 50 -17.14 -2.47 17.49
C GLU A 50 -17.92 -1.36 16.76
N GLU A 51 -18.31 -0.27 17.43
CA GLU A 51 -18.82 0.91 16.75
C GLU A 51 -17.80 1.42 15.73
N ARG A 52 -18.27 1.71 14.50
CA ARG A 52 -17.39 2.24 13.43
C ARG A 52 -17.23 3.73 13.62
N ILE A 53 -15.99 4.19 13.69
CA ILE A 53 -15.66 5.61 13.83
C ILE A 53 -14.83 6.02 12.61
N ALA A 54 -15.37 6.93 11.80
CA ALA A 54 -14.64 7.45 10.64
C ALA A 54 -13.75 8.62 11.07
N PHE A 55 -12.65 8.82 10.33
CA PHE A 55 -11.83 9.99 10.59
C PHE A 55 -11.08 10.48 9.36
N LEU A 56 -10.91 11.81 9.28
CA LEU A 56 -10.16 12.55 8.26
C LEU A 56 -9.07 13.37 8.94
N ILE A 57 -7.94 12.74 9.21
CA ILE A 57 -6.80 13.34 9.94
C ILE A 57 -5.54 13.15 9.08
N PRO A 58 -4.75 14.19 8.81
CA PRO A 58 -3.48 14.03 8.11
C PRO A 58 -2.43 13.35 8.98
N ALA A 59 -1.32 12.91 8.36
CA ALA A 59 -0.19 12.27 9.07
C ALA A 59 0.32 13.19 10.17
N SER A 60 0.16 12.78 11.42
CA SER A 60 0.46 13.58 12.62
C SER A 60 0.31 12.72 13.88
N LEU A 61 0.69 13.25 15.02
CA LEU A 61 0.37 12.62 16.32
C LEU A 61 -1.14 12.41 16.49
N ASP A 62 -1.96 13.33 15.99
CA ASP A 62 -3.42 13.20 16.07
C ASP A 62 -3.94 12.00 15.28
N TYR A 63 -3.34 11.67 14.13
CA TYR A 63 -3.69 10.46 13.38
C TYR A 63 -3.47 9.22 14.26
N VAL A 64 -2.31 9.12 14.90
CA VAL A 64 -1.96 7.99 15.78
C VAL A 64 -2.92 7.94 16.99
N THR A 65 -3.20 9.12 17.58
CA THR A 65 -4.11 9.27 18.71
C THR A 65 -5.51 8.70 18.37
N VAL A 66 -6.04 9.09 17.19
CA VAL A 66 -7.38 8.66 16.76
C VAL A 66 -7.37 7.16 16.44
N LEU A 67 -6.43 6.69 15.61
CA LEU A 67 -6.40 5.29 15.19
C LEU A 67 -6.32 4.33 16.40
N ILE A 68 -5.30 4.53 17.24
CA ILE A 68 -5.07 3.63 18.38
C ILE A 68 -6.11 3.87 19.49
N GLY A 69 -6.55 5.10 19.66
CA GLY A 69 -7.58 5.44 20.65
C GLY A 69 -8.93 4.77 20.34
N ILE A 70 -9.34 4.72 19.06
CA ILE A 70 -10.52 3.97 18.63
C ILE A 70 -10.35 2.49 19.02
N TRP A 71 -9.18 1.90 18.73
CA TRP A 71 -8.89 0.51 19.06
C TRP A 71 -8.94 0.26 20.58
N ARG A 72 -8.35 1.15 21.38
CA ARG A 72 -8.35 1.04 22.86
C ARG A 72 -9.74 1.19 23.47
N ALA A 73 -10.61 1.96 22.80
CA ALA A 73 -12.01 2.13 23.20
C ALA A 73 -12.91 0.96 22.74
N GLY A 74 -12.37 0.03 21.94
CA GLY A 74 -13.13 -1.14 21.43
C GLY A 74 -13.92 -0.86 20.16
N GLY A 75 -13.58 0.20 19.42
CA GLY A 75 -14.23 0.58 18.17
C GLY A 75 -13.51 0.06 16.93
N ILE A 76 -14.14 0.22 15.78
CA ILE A 76 -13.57 -0.09 14.44
C ILE A 76 -13.15 1.23 13.79
N ALA A 77 -11.87 1.36 13.47
CA ALA A 77 -11.30 2.53 12.82
C ALA A 77 -11.63 2.53 11.32
N VAL A 78 -12.12 3.66 10.80
CA VAL A 78 -12.40 3.84 9.37
C VAL A 78 -11.60 5.06 8.88
N PRO A 79 -10.29 4.90 8.60
CA PRO A 79 -9.48 6.01 8.11
C PRO A 79 -9.85 6.35 6.67
N ILE A 80 -10.12 7.62 6.42
CA ILE A 80 -10.54 8.11 5.10
C ILE A 80 -9.49 9.10 4.57
N ASN A 81 -9.25 9.05 3.27
CA ASN A 81 -8.33 9.96 2.60
C ASN A 81 -8.82 11.41 2.74
N THR A 82 -7.99 12.28 3.29
CA THR A 82 -8.31 13.71 3.46
C THR A 82 -8.59 14.42 2.13
N ALA A 83 -8.08 13.86 1.02
CA ALA A 83 -8.28 14.39 -0.33
C ALA A 83 -9.55 13.85 -1.02
N SER A 84 -10.28 12.91 -0.40
CA SER A 84 -11.49 12.32 -1.02
C SER A 84 -12.53 13.37 -1.40
N ALA A 85 -13.13 13.19 -2.57
CA ALA A 85 -14.24 14.02 -3.01
C ALA A 85 -15.52 13.76 -2.18
N GLU A 86 -16.45 14.68 -2.16
CA GLU A 86 -17.67 14.58 -1.33
C GLU A 86 -18.47 13.31 -1.61
N LEU A 87 -18.60 12.91 -2.89
CA LEU A 87 -19.33 11.69 -3.27
C LEU A 87 -18.66 10.43 -2.72
N GLU A 88 -17.33 10.40 -2.68
CA GLU A 88 -16.57 9.28 -2.09
C GLU A 88 -16.79 9.26 -0.57
N LEU A 89 -16.66 10.42 0.07
CA LEU A 89 -16.89 10.56 1.52
C LEU A 89 -18.30 10.06 1.88
N LYS A 90 -19.31 10.49 1.12
CA LYS A 90 -20.68 10.04 1.32
C LYS A 90 -20.80 8.51 1.21
N HIS A 91 -20.18 7.92 0.17
CA HIS A 91 -20.17 6.46 -0.02
C HIS A 91 -19.54 5.74 1.19
N PHE A 92 -18.38 6.20 1.66
CA PHE A 92 -17.69 5.57 2.80
C PHE A 92 -18.52 5.64 4.08
N ILE A 93 -19.11 6.81 4.36
CA ILE A 93 -19.96 7.05 5.54
C ILE A 93 -21.20 6.15 5.50
N GLU A 94 -21.95 6.20 4.39
CA GLU A 94 -23.19 5.43 4.26
C GLU A 94 -22.96 3.92 4.27
N SER A 95 -21.93 3.44 3.55
CA SER A 95 -21.65 2.01 3.46
C SER A 95 -21.18 1.39 4.79
N THR A 96 -20.50 2.17 5.63
CA THR A 96 -20.04 1.70 6.94
C THR A 96 -21.06 1.93 8.05
N GLY A 97 -22.02 2.85 7.83
CA GLY A 97 -23.01 3.19 8.84
C GLY A 97 -22.38 3.87 10.06
N VAL A 98 -21.34 4.68 9.86
CA VAL A 98 -20.73 5.43 10.96
C VAL A 98 -21.71 6.49 11.49
N THR A 99 -21.68 6.70 12.78
CA THR A 99 -22.50 7.73 13.46
C THR A 99 -21.64 8.89 13.95
N ARG A 100 -20.32 8.68 14.03
CA ARG A 100 -19.34 9.68 14.48
C ARG A 100 -18.20 9.80 13.47
N LEU A 101 -17.79 11.03 13.19
CA LEU A 101 -16.67 11.33 12.31
C LEU A 101 -15.75 12.33 13.01
N ILE A 102 -14.45 12.01 13.03
CA ILE A 102 -13.44 12.86 13.65
C ILE A 102 -12.62 13.53 12.54
N ALA A 103 -12.53 14.85 12.59
CA ALA A 103 -11.83 15.62 11.55
C ALA A 103 -10.77 16.53 12.15
N SER A 104 -9.68 16.73 11.41
CA SER A 104 -8.73 17.80 11.72
C SER A 104 -9.40 19.17 11.50
N ALA A 105 -8.85 20.23 12.07
CA ALA A 105 -9.37 21.58 11.89
C ALA A 105 -9.57 21.92 10.40
N ASP A 106 -8.59 21.57 9.56
CA ASP A 106 -8.65 21.82 8.11
C ASP A 106 -9.76 21.01 7.41
N SER A 107 -9.94 19.75 7.84
CA SER A 107 -10.94 18.86 7.24
C SER A 107 -12.35 19.13 7.77
N HIS A 108 -12.50 19.76 8.96
CA HIS A 108 -13.76 19.97 9.64
C HIS A 108 -14.76 20.75 8.77
N ASN A 109 -14.31 21.86 8.20
CA ASN A 109 -15.18 22.69 7.34
C ASN A 109 -15.60 21.95 6.05
N LYS A 110 -14.69 21.13 5.51
CA LYS A 110 -14.96 20.33 4.31
C LYS A 110 -16.11 19.34 4.50
N VAL A 111 -16.23 18.75 5.70
CA VAL A 111 -17.21 17.68 5.94
C VAL A 111 -18.44 18.12 6.74
N ARG A 112 -18.47 19.36 7.27
CA ARG A 112 -19.54 19.85 8.15
C ARG A 112 -20.93 19.72 7.48
N GLY A 113 -21.07 20.18 6.24
CA GLY A 113 -22.33 20.10 5.50
C GLY A 113 -22.79 18.67 5.28
N LEU A 114 -21.88 17.81 4.86
CA LEU A 114 -22.16 16.38 4.64
C LEU A 114 -22.58 15.70 5.95
N CYS A 115 -21.87 15.96 7.05
CA CYS A 115 -22.19 15.38 8.36
C CYS A 115 -23.58 15.82 8.85
N GLY A 116 -23.92 17.12 8.65
CA GLY A 116 -25.24 17.65 8.99
C GLY A 116 -26.35 16.95 8.19
N ASN A 117 -26.17 16.80 6.87
CA ASN A 117 -27.12 16.14 6.00
C ASN A 117 -27.34 14.67 6.36
N LEU A 118 -26.28 13.98 6.77
CA LEU A 118 -26.32 12.55 7.12
C LEU A 118 -26.56 12.31 8.62
N ARG A 119 -26.71 13.37 9.42
CA ARG A 119 -26.92 13.32 10.88
C ARG A 119 -25.76 12.59 11.59
N ILE A 120 -24.52 12.87 11.16
CA ILE A 120 -23.29 12.32 11.74
C ILE A 120 -22.74 13.29 12.78
N GLN A 121 -22.40 12.81 13.95
CA GLN A 121 -21.75 13.63 14.97
C GLN A 121 -20.31 13.95 14.52
N LEU A 122 -20.05 15.22 14.24
CA LEU A 122 -18.73 15.69 13.84
C LEU A 122 -17.96 16.15 15.08
N LEU A 123 -16.77 15.62 15.27
CA LEU A 123 -15.91 15.82 16.45
C LEU A 123 -14.50 16.23 16.04
N THR A 124 -13.77 16.87 16.94
CA THR A 124 -12.33 17.11 16.79
C THR A 124 -11.56 16.27 17.82
N VAL A 125 -10.25 16.14 17.63
CA VAL A 125 -9.39 15.43 18.56
C VAL A 125 -9.39 16.15 19.92
N ASP A 126 -9.33 17.48 19.91
CA ASP A 126 -9.26 18.29 21.14
C ASP A 126 -10.52 18.18 22.00
N ASP A 127 -11.69 17.97 21.37
CA ASP A 127 -12.96 17.73 22.10
C ASP A 127 -12.88 16.48 22.98
N LEU A 128 -12.05 15.51 22.57
CA LEU A 128 -11.97 14.18 23.20
C LEU A 128 -10.80 14.05 24.15
N VAL A 129 -9.61 14.61 23.83
CA VAL A 129 -8.42 14.48 24.70
C VAL A 129 -8.51 15.29 25.99
N ALA A 130 -9.51 16.15 26.14
CA ALA A 130 -9.76 16.90 27.38
C ALA A 130 -10.24 15.98 28.53
N SER A 131 -10.78 14.80 28.20
CA SER A 131 -11.34 13.87 29.19
C SER A 131 -10.26 13.26 30.09
N GLU A 132 -10.59 13.05 31.36
CA GLU A 132 -9.74 12.28 32.25
C GLU A 132 -9.76 10.82 31.85
N CYS A 133 -8.62 10.13 32.00
CA CYS A 133 -8.53 8.72 31.63
C CYS A 133 -9.11 7.84 32.74
N ASN A 134 -10.25 7.25 32.47
CA ASN A 134 -10.87 6.23 33.30
C ASN A 134 -10.43 4.84 32.81
N ARG A 135 -11.05 3.80 33.31
CA ARG A 135 -10.75 2.40 32.90
C ARG A 135 -11.17 2.17 31.46
N LEU A 136 -10.21 1.77 30.60
CA LEU A 136 -10.46 1.38 29.21
C LEU A 136 -10.85 -0.10 29.12
N PRO A 137 -11.64 -0.51 28.12
CA PRO A 137 -12.04 -1.91 27.96
C PRO A 137 -10.85 -2.82 27.63
N ASN A 138 -11.02 -4.10 27.90
CA ASN A 138 -10.07 -5.14 27.50
C ASN A 138 -10.51 -5.69 26.14
N VAL A 139 -9.88 -5.24 25.07
CA VAL A 139 -10.27 -5.58 23.68
C VAL A 139 -9.57 -6.88 23.25
N SER A 140 -10.37 -7.90 22.91
CA SER A 140 -9.82 -9.19 22.47
C SER A 140 -9.33 -9.13 21.02
N LEU A 141 -8.41 -10.02 20.68
CA LEU A 141 -7.83 -10.12 19.33
C LEU A 141 -8.87 -10.51 18.25
N GLU A 142 -9.95 -11.19 18.65
CA GLU A 142 -10.98 -11.64 17.72
C GLU A 142 -11.87 -10.51 17.20
N ARG A 143 -11.85 -9.37 17.90
CA ARG A 143 -12.70 -8.21 17.54
C ARG A 143 -12.21 -7.56 16.25
N SER A 144 -13.17 -6.97 15.54
CA SER A 144 -12.90 -6.18 14.34
C SER A 144 -12.20 -4.88 14.75
N ALA A 145 -11.22 -4.47 13.95
CA ALA A 145 -10.35 -3.33 14.28
C ALA A 145 -10.42 -2.20 13.26
N MET A 146 -10.53 -2.54 11.97
CA MET A 146 -10.36 -1.54 10.93
C MET A 146 -11.14 -1.91 9.67
N ILE A 147 -11.67 -0.89 8.99
CA ILE A 147 -12.22 -1.02 7.63
C ILE A 147 -11.42 -0.11 6.71
N LEU A 148 -10.74 -0.70 5.72
CA LEU A 148 -10.05 0.04 4.67
C LEU A 148 -10.76 -0.17 3.33
N PHE A 149 -10.96 0.92 2.59
CA PHE A 149 -11.61 0.83 1.28
C PHE A 149 -10.60 0.51 0.19
N THR A 150 -10.93 -0.48 -0.66
CA THR A 150 -10.14 -0.81 -1.84
C THR A 150 -10.85 -0.27 -3.08
N SER A 151 -10.08 0.30 -3.99
CA SER A 151 -10.59 0.64 -5.32
C SER A 151 -10.77 -0.65 -6.12
N GLY A 152 -11.95 -1.22 -6.06
CA GLY A 152 -12.29 -2.38 -6.91
C GLY A 152 -12.10 -2.04 -8.38
N THR A 153 -11.70 -3.03 -9.17
CA THR A 153 -11.45 -2.84 -10.61
C THR A 153 -12.74 -2.65 -11.43
N THR A 154 -13.91 -2.95 -10.84
CA THR A 154 -15.17 -3.05 -11.60
C THR A 154 -16.37 -2.38 -10.95
N SER A 155 -16.24 -1.82 -9.74
CA SER A 155 -17.39 -1.31 -8.99
C SER A 155 -16.95 -0.30 -7.92
N LYS A 156 -17.90 0.20 -7.16
CA LYS A 156 -17.63 1.07 -6.03
C LYS A 156 -16.65 0.43 -5.03
N PRO A 157 -15.80 1.22 -4.37
CA PRO A 157 -14.84 0.69 -3.40
C PRO A 157 -15.53 -0.17 -2.33
N LYS A 158 -14.91 -1.32 -2.01
CA LYS A 158 -15.40 -2.24 -0.97
C LYS A 158 -14.62 -2.01 0.33
N GLY A 159 -15.32 -2.02 1.45
CA GLY A 159 -14.67 -1.98 2.77
C GLY A 159 -14.11 -3.34 3.14
N VAL A 160 -12.82 -3.42 3.39
CA VAL A 160 -12.12 -4.64 3.85
C VAL A 160 -12.09 -4.60 5.37
N LEU A 161 -12.79 -5.52 6.03
CA LEU A 161 -12.88 -5.61 7.50
C LEU A 161 -11.74 -6.48 8.03
N THR A 162 -10.88 -5.91 8.88
CA THR A 162 -9.72 -6.60 9.46
C THR A 162 -9.86 -6.67 10.99
N SER A 163 -9.53 -7.84 11.58
CA SER A 163 -9.52 -8.04 13.05
C SER A 163 -8.19 -7.58 13.67
N HIS A 164 -8.19 -7.42 14.98
CA HIS A 164 -6.93 -7.24 15.72
C HIS A 164 -5.96 -8.42 15.54
N UNK A 165 -6.41 -9.56 15.29
CA UNK A 165 -5.67 -10.63 15.05
C UNK A 165 -4.92 -10.53 13.89
N ALA A 166 -5.63 -10.26 12.91
CA ALA A 166 -4.97 -10.15 11.61
C ALA A 166 -3.94 -9.02 11.57
N ILE A 167 -4.28 -7.85 12.11
CA ILE A 167 -3.33 -6.72 12.20
C ILE A 167 -2.07 -7.12 12.96
N ARG A 168 -2.25 -7.79 14.10
CA ARG A 168 -1.11 -8.27 14.91
C ARG A 168 -0.26 -9.27 14.13
N ALA A 169 -0.88 -10.23 13.44
CA ALA A 169 -0.16 -11.21 12.61
C ALA A 169 0.68 -10.51 11.54
N GLN A 170 0.08 -9.53 10.84
CA GLN A 170 0.79 -8.73 9.84
C GLN A 170 1.99 -8.00 10.44
N ILE A 171 1.82 -7.37 11.60
CA ILE A 171 2.90 -6.64 12.27
C ILE A 171 4.04 -7.61 12.64
N LEU A 172 3.73 -8.69 13.36
CA LEU A 172 4.75 -9.63 13.87
C LEU A 172 5.54 -10.27 12.72
N THR A 173 4.85 -10.67 11.64
CA THR A 173 5.47 -11.18 10.43
C THR A 173 6.50 -10.20 9.85
N LEU A 174 6.13 -8.91 9.76
CA LEU A 174 7.01 -7.89 9.19
C LEU A 174 8.15 -7.50 10.15
N LEU A 175 7.89 -7.51 11.46
CA LEU A 175 8.96 -7.28 12.45
C LEU A 175 10.05 -8.35 12.29
N GLU A 176 9.63 -9.60 12.16
CA GLU A 176 10.56 -10.73 11.98
C GLU A 176 11.28 -10.64 10.63
N ALA A 177 10.52 -10.47 9.54
CA ALA A 177 11.05 -10.54 8.17
C ALA A 177 11.97 -9.36 7.84
N TRP A 178 11.65 -8.15 8.31
CA TRP A 178 12.39 -6.93 7.99
C TRP A 178 13.26 -6.44 9.16
N LYS A 179 13.37 -7.23 10.23
CA LYS A 179 14.24 -6.97 11.40
C LYS A 179 14.01 -5.59 12.01
N TRP A 180 12.73 -5.20 12.16
CA TRP A 180 12.39 -3.94 12.82
C TRP A 180 12.95 -3.88 14.24
N SER A 181 13.43 -2.71 14.64
CA SER A 181 14.03 -2.51 15.96
C SER A 181 13.65 -1.14 16.53
N ASN A 182 13.90 -0.97 17.81
CA ASN A 182 13.68 0.32 18.47
C ASN A 182 14.72 1.39 18.07
N GLN A 183 15.76 1.01 17.32
CA GLN A 183 16.74 2.00 16.82
C GLN A 183 16.31 2.62 15.49
N ASP A 184 15.23 2.12 14.86
CA ASP A 184 14.82 2.56 13.54
C ASP A 184 14.17 3.95 13.59
N VAL A 185 14.41 4.67 12.51
CA VAL A 185 13.75 5.94 12.22
C VAL A 185 13.24 5.91 10.79
N UNK A 186 11.90 6.20 10.36
CA UNK A 186 11.29 6.17 9.20
C UNK A 186 10.62 7.41 8.91
N PRO A 187 10.78 7.90 7.78
CA PRO A 187 9.83 8.90 7.33
C PRO A 187 8.51 8.25 6.88
N LEU A 188 7.40 8.95 7.13
CA LEU A 188 6.08 8.44 6.74
C LEU A 188 5.30 9.53 6.00
N PHE A 189 5.32 9.44 4.67
CA PHE A 189 4.57 10.27 3.73
C PHE A 189 3.55 9.43 2.94
N LEU A 190 3.50 8.13 3.20
CA LEU A 190 2.57 7.22 2.52
C LEU A 190 1.14 7.45 3.01
N PRO A 191 0.14 7.27 2.14
CA PRO A 191 -1.26 7.50 2.52
C PRO A 191 -1.71 6.64 3.71
N LEU A 192 -2.28 7.29 4.72
CA LEU A 192 -2.75 6.65 5.95
C LEU A 192 -4.22 6.22 5.85
N HIS A 193 -4.63 5.78 4.66
CA HIS A 193 -5.88 5.07 4.39
C HIS A 193 -5.58 3.75 3.62
N HIS A 194 -4.31 3.33 3.64
CA HIS A 194 -3.83 2.08 3.02
C HIS A 194 -2.91 1.32 3.96
N VAL A 195 -2.92 -0.02 3.83
CA VAL A 195 -2.10 -0.93 4.67
C VAL A 195 -0.62 -0.57 4.64
N HIS A 196 -0.07 -0.08 3.50
CA HIS A 196 1.35 0.27 3.39
C HIS A 196 1.74 1.31 4.45
N GLY A 197 1.01 2.43 4.51
CA GLY A 197 1.29 3.47 5.50
C GLY A 197 0.92 3.05 6.93
N ILE A 198 -0.27 2.44 7.11
CA ILE A 198 -0.81 2.14 8.44
C ILE A 198 -0.08 0.97 9.10
N ILE A 199 0.07 -0.15 8.39
CA ILE A 199 0.61 -1.38 8.99
C ILE A 199 2.12 -1.47 8.78
N ASN A 200 2.57 -1.41 7.50
CA ASN A 200 3.98 -1.70 7.20
C ASN A 200 4.93 -0.65 7.78
N VAL A 201 4.51 0.62 7.81
CA VAL A 201 5.34 1.69 8.38
C VAL A 201 4.90 1.99 9.82
N LEU A 202 3.74 2.64 9.99
CA LEU A 202 3.33 3.19 11.28
C LEU A 202 3.23 2.13 12.38
N SER A 203 2.43 1.08 12.15
CA SER A 203 2.18 0.07 13.21
C SER A 203 3.42 -0.74 13.51
N CYS A 204 4.22 -1.12 12.50
CA CYS A 204 5.48 -1.84 12.71
C CYS A 204 6.48 -0.98 13.49
N ALA A 205 6.62 0.29 13.12
CA ALA A 205 7.51 1.21 13.82
C ALA A 205 7.11 1.38 15.29
N LEU A 206 5.83 1.68 15.53
CA LEU A 206 5.36 1.88 16.93
C LEU A 206 5.46 0.60 17.75
N TRP A 207 5.18 -0.56 17.15
CA TRP A 207 5.28 -1.85 17.84
C TRP A 207 6.72 -2.17 18.24
N SER A 208 7.68 -1.85 17.36
CA SER A 208 9.12 -2.10 17.65
C SER A 208 9.75 -1.05 18.56
N GLY A 209 9.07 0.06 18.84
CA GLY A 209 9.64 1.17 19.63
C GLY A 209 10.48 2.15 18.78
N ALA A 210 10.29 2.16 17.46
CA ALA A 210 10.99 3.03 16.51
C ALA A 210 10.44 4.46 16.53
N THR A 211 11.08 5.38 15.79
CA THR A 211 10.64 6.77 15.64
C THR A 211 10.09 6.98 14.24
N VAL A 212 8.94 7.65 14.13
CA VAL A 212 8.31 7.98 12.84
C VAL A 212 8.29 9.50 12.63
N HIS A 213 8.88 9.96 11.53
CA HIS A 213 8.77 11.35 11.08
C HIS A 213 7.55 11.47 10.16
N MET A 214 6.47 12.03 10.69
CA MET A 214 5.19 12.18 9.97
C MET A 214 5.26 13.32 8.97
N MET A 215 5.04 13.02 7.70
CA MET A 215 4.99 14.01 6.61
C MET A 215 3.64 13.93 5.93
N PRO A 216 2.77 14.94 6.08
CA PRO A 216 1.46 14.95 5.40
C PRO A 216 1.59 14.87 3.87
N LYS A 217 2.72 15.32 3.32
CA LYS A 217 3.05 15.26 1.88
C LYS A 217 4.52 14.92 1.72
N LEU A 218 4.84 14.24 0.63
CA LEU A 218 6.24 13.99 0.25
C LEU A 218 6.94 15.33 -0.04
N ASP A 219 8.05 15.56 0.64
CA ASP A 219 8.92 16.73 0.44
C ASP A 219 10.33 16.23 0.14
N LEU A 220 10.71 16.28 -1.11
CA LEU A 220 12.02 15.79 -1.56
C LEU A 220 13.18 16.60 -0.97
N UNK A 221 13.09 17.65 -0.71
CA UNK A 221 13.97 18.46 -0.18
C UNK A 221 14.34 18.12 1.11
N THR A 222 13.27 18.03 1.96
CA THR A 222 13.46 17.55 3.35
C THR A 222 14.07 16.14 3.38
N ILE A 223 13.52 15.22 2.61
CA ILE A 223 14.03 13.84 2.54
C ILE A 223 15.54 13.82 2.23
N CYS A 224 15.99 14.56 1.22
CA CYS A 224 17.41 14.58 0.82
C CYS A 224 18.30 15.12 1.95
N SER A 225 17.89 16.20 2.58
CA SER A 225 18.63 16.81 3.70
C SER A 225 18.75 15.83 4.90
N ASP A 226 17.63 15.21 5.26
CA ASP A 226 17.58 14.24 6.38
C ASP A 226 18.41 12.98 6.07
N VAL A 227 18.39 12.53 4.81
CA VAL A 227 19.17 11.36 4.35
C VAL A 227 20.67 11.65 4.43
N ILE A 228 21.12 12.83 4.01
CA ILE A 228 22.53 13.24 4.13
C ILE A 228 22.96 13.25 5.61
N SER A 229 22.06 13.68 6.49
CA SER A 229 22.30 13.78 7.95
C SER A 229 22.15 12.45 8.71
N ASP A 230 21.99 11.33 7.99
CA ASP A 230 21.81 9.98 8.56
C ASP A 230 20.60 9.89 9.52
N THR A 231 19.57 10.70 9.27
CA THR A 231 18.37 10.71 10.12
C THR A 231 17.59 9.39 10.04
N TYR A 232 17.56 8.77 8.86
CA TYR A 232 16.69 7.61 8.61
C TYR A 232 17.49 6.31 8.46
N SER A 233 17.00 5.24 9.08
CA SER A 233 17.54 3.88 8.93
C SER A 233 16.73 3.03 7.95
N VAL A 234 15.46 3.40 7.72
CA VAL A 234 14.51 2.65 6.87
C VAL A 234 13.78 3.63 5.96
N PHE A 235 13.60 3.26 4.70
CA PHE A 235 12.83 4.04 3.74
C PHE A 235 11.86 3.13 3.01
N MET A 236 10.56 3.48 3.03
CA MET A 236 9.53 2.67 2.37
C MET A 236 8.71 3.55 1.44
N ALA A 237 8.63 3.13 0.18
CA ALA A 237 7.94 3.92 -0.84
C ALA A 237 7.31 3.03 -1.90
N VAL A 238 6.55 3.65 -2.78
CA VAL A 238 6.03 3.00 -4.00
C VAL A 238 6.97 3.31 -5.16
N PRO A 239 6.97 2.51 -6.24
CA PRO A 239 7.92 2.73 -7.35
C PRO A 239 7.93 4.15 -7.92
N THR A 240 6.76 4.80 -8.00
CA THR A 240 6.68 6.18 -8.51
C THR A 240 7.45 7.19 -7.66
N ILE A 241 7.66 6.92 -6.37
CA ILE A 241 8.48 7.78 -5.51
C ILE A 241 9.96 7.58 -5.82
N TYR A 242 10.38 6.33 -6.05
CA TYR A 242 11.76 6.04 -6.49
C TYR A 242 12.07 6.72 -7.83
N VAL A 243 11.11 6.68 -8.78
CA VAL A 243 11.25 7.41 -10.06
C VAL A 243 11.47 8.91 -9.79
N LYS A 244 10.62 9.52 -8.95
CA LYS A 244 10.73 10.96 -8.62
C LYS A 244 12.06 11.29 -7.93
N LEU A 245 12.53 10.41 -7.04
CA LEU A 245 13.83 10.60 -6.38
C LEU A 245 14.97 10.52 -7.40
N LEU A 246 14.97 9.51 -8.28
CA LEU A 246 15.99 9.38 -9.33
C LEU A 246 15.98 10.59 -10.26
N ASP A 247 14.81 11.03 -10.71
CA ASP A 247 14.68 12.24 -11.54
C ASP A 247 15.20 13.47 -10.80
N HIS A 248 14.87 13.59 -9.51
CA HIS A 248 15.33 14.70 -8.68
C HIS A 248 16.85 14.69 -8.57
N LEU A 249 17.45 13.53 -8.24
CA LEU A 249 18.90 13.37 -8.10
C LEU A 249 19.64 13.72 -9.41
N ASN A 250 19.10 13.31 -10.56
CA ASN A 250 19.68 13.59 -11.87
C ASN A 250 19.70 15.09 -12.23
N ASN A 251 18.90 15.90 -11.53
CA ASN A 251 18.82 17.35 -11.76
C ASN A 251 19.51 18.18 -10.68
N LEU A 252 20.15 17.53 -9.68
CA LEU A 252 20.90 18.20 -8.62
C LEU A 252 22.38 18.37 -9.02
N ASP A 253 23.08 19.23 -8.27
CA ASP A 253 24.55 19.28 -8.32
C ASP A 253 25.12 17.89 -8.04
N ILE A 254 26.16 17.49 -8.77
CA ILE A 254 26.71 16.14 -8.75
C ILE A 254 27.20 15.71 -7.34
N ASP A 255 27.83 16.65 -6.62
CA ASP A 255 28.35 16.31 -5.27
C ASP A 255 27.21 16.18 -4.27
N PHE A 256 26.16 17.01 -4.41
CA PHE A 256 24.96 16.91 -3.55
C PHE A 256 24.19 15.61 -3.87
N ALA A 257 24.00 15.28 -5.14
CA ALA A 257 23.34 14.04 -5.56
C ALA A 257 24.09 12.82 -5.02
N ARG A 258 25.43 12.84 -5.10
CA ARG A 258 26.28 11.78 -4.53
C ARG A 258 26.09 11.66 -3.01
N ALA A 259 26.09 12.78 -2.30
CA ALA A 259 25.87 12.78 -0.83
C ALA A 259 24.51 12.17 -0.44
N VAL A 260 23.45 12.48 -1.22
CA VAL A 260 22.11 11.89 -1.01
C VAL A 260 22.16 10.38 -1.31
N GLY A 261 22.78 9.98 -2.42
CA GLY A 261 22.95 8.56 -2.79
C GLY A 261 23.66 7.77 -1.69
N ASP A 262 24.78 8.31 -1.22
CA ASP A 262 25.56 7.72 -0.11
C ASP A 262 24.70 7.60 1.17
N GLY A 263 23.88 8.61 1.46
CA GLY A 263 22.97 8.59 2.61
C GLY A 263 21.95 7.46 2.52
N PHE A 264 21.30 7.30 1.36
CA PHE A 264 20.40 6.15 1.13
C PHE A 264 21.18 4.84 1.24
N GLY A 265 22.43 4.81 0.77
CA GLY A 265 23.32 3.64 0.85
C GLY A 265 23.61 3.19 2.28
N ARG A 266 23.67 4.14 3.23
CA ARG A 266 23.92 3.83 4.66
C ARG A 266 22.69 3.31 5.38
N MET A 267 21.48 3.49 4.83
CA MET A 267 20.27 2.92 5.44
C MET A 267 20.34 1.40 5.44
N ARG A 268 19.77 0.78 6.46
CA ARG A 268 19.73 -0.69 6.53
C ARG A 268 18.68 -1.30 5.59
N LEU A 269 17.67 -0.52 5.15
CA LEU A 269 16.55 -1.10 4.39
C LEU A 269 15.81 -0.05 3.56
N ASN A 270 15.75 -0.30 2.25
CA ASN A 270 14.88 0.45 1.32
C ASN A 270 13.85 -0.55 0.72
N VAL A 271 12.56 -0.26 0.88
CA VAL A 271 11.45 -1.16 0.47
C VAL A 271 10.61 -0.54 -0.64
N SER A 272 10.35 -1.32 -1.69
CA SER A 272 9.44 -0.93 -2.78
C SER A 272 8.23 -1.87 -2.82
N GLY A 273 7.04 -1.32 -3.08
CA GLY A 273 5.86 -2.16 -3.22
C GLY A 273 4.58 -1.41 -3.54
N SER A 274 3.45 -2.09 -3.46
CA SER A 274 2.10 -1.65 -3.84
C SER A 274 1.89 -1.56 -5.36
N ALA A 275 2.96 -1.70 -6.15
CA ALA A 275 2.97 -1.84 -7.60
C ALA A 275 4.27 -2.54 -7.99
N ALA A 276 4.32 -3.10 -9.19
CA ALA A 276 5.56 -3.68 -9.72
C ALA A 276 6.62 -2.58 -9.87
N CYS A 277 7.82 -2.84 -9.42
CA CYS A 277 8.95 -1.92 -9.60
C CYS A 277 9.56 -2.19 -10.99
N PRO A 278 9.64 -1.18 -11.86
CA PRO A 278 10.33 -1.38 -13.13
C PRO A 278 11.81 -1.74 -12.90
N ILE A 279 12.30 -2.70 -13.68
CA ILE A 279 13.67 -3.22 -13.51
C ILE A 279 14.70 -2.09 -13.66
N ASN A 280 14.48 -1.16 -14.60
CA ASN A 280 15.38 -0.02 -14.79
C ASN A 280 15.42 0.89 -13.55
N VAL A 281 14.30 1.07 -12.84
CA VAL A 281 14.25 1.85 -11.59
C VAL A 281 15.07 1.15 -10.50
N PHE A 282 14.88 -0.17 -10.38
CA PHE A 282 15.62 -1.00 -9.43
C PHE A 282 17.13 -0.89 -9.67
N GLU A 283 17.57 -1.02 -10.93
CA GLU A 283 19.00 -0.98 -11.30
C GLU A 283 19.59 0.43 -11.11
N GLN A 284 18.88 1.48 -11.53
CA GLN A 284 19.34 2.85 -11.34
C GLN A 284 19.43 3.20 -9.84
N TRP A 285 18.47 2.74 -9.02
CA TRP A 285 18.54 2.95 -7.58
C TRP A 285 19.80 2.32 -6.99
N LYS A 286 20.07 1.06 -7.39
CA LYS A 286 21.27 0.33 -6.97
C LYS A 286 22.54 1.06 -7.41
N GLU A 287 22.57 1.55 -8.65
CA GLU A 287 23.74 2.27 -9.19
C GLU A 287 24.01 3.58 -8.42
N GLN A 288 22.97 4.36 -8.14
CA GLN A 288 23.13 5.68 -7.51
C GLN A 288 23.31 5.62 -6.00
N THR A 289 22.80 4.57 -5.33
CA THR A 289 22.79 4.53 -3.86
C THR A 289 23.57 3.34 -3.27
N GLY A 290 23.86 2.32 -4.06
CA GLY A 290 24.39 1.05 -3.57
C GLY A 290 23.31 0.16 -2.93
N GLN A 291 22.10 0.65 -2.72
CA GLN A 291 21.02 -0.12 -2.08
C GLN A 291 20.28 -0.99 -3.09
N ILE A 292 20.07 -2.24 -2.72
CA ILE A 292 19.22 -3.16 -3.48
C ILE A 292 17.81 -3.07 -2.88
N LEU A 293 16.83 -2.64 -3.65
CA LEU A 293 15.45 -2.49 -3.18
C LEU A 293 14.89 -3.85 -2.71
N LEU A 294 14.17 -3.83 -1.60
CA LEU A 294 13.42 -5.01 -1.15
C LEU A 294 12.00 -4.89 -1.69
N GLU A 295 11.72 -5.64 -2.76
CA GLU A 295 10.35 -5.71 -3.31
C GLU A 295 9.51 -6.71 -2.50
N ARG A 296 8.22 -6.41 -2.39
CA ARG A 296 7.28 -7.26 -1.64
C ARG A 296 5.88 -7.17 -2.25
N TYR A 297 5.04 -8.17 -1.96
CA TYR A 297 3.68 -8.27 -2.48
C TYR A 297 2.68 -8.45 -1.34
N GLY A 298 1.56 -7.78 -1.49
CA GLY A 298 0.43 -7.87 -0.59
C GLY A 298 -0.72 -7.00 -1.06
N MET A 299 -1.82 -7.10 -0.35
CA MET A 299 -3.03 -6.34 -0.66
C MET A 299 -3.82 -6.10 0.62
N THR A 300 -4.84 -5.26 0.57
CA THR A 300 -5.58 -4.85 1.76
C THR A 300 -6.16 -6.06 2.52
N GLU A 301 -6.59 -7.07 1.78
CA GLU A 301 -7.24 -8.28 2.32
C GLU A 301 -6.29 -9.18 3.11
N VAL A 302 -4.98 -9.06 2.89
CA VAL A 302 -4.00 -9.99 3.49
C VAL A 302 -2.84 -9.26 4.20
N GLY A 303 -2.74 -7.95 4.08
CA GLY A 303 -1.49 -7.27 4.43
C GLY A 303 -0.38 -7.69 3.49
N MET A 304 0.81 -8.04 4.03
CA MET A 304 1.91 -8.56 3.19
C MET A 304 1.92 -10.07 3.23
N ALA A 305 2.14 -10.70 2.09
CA ALA A 305 2.15 -12.17 1.94
C ALA A 305 3.51 -12.70 1.47
N ILE A 306 4.21 -11.93 0.62
CA ILE A 306 5.47 -12.34 -0.01
C ILE A 306 6.45 -11.17 0.09
N SER A 307 7.73 -11.48 0.34
CA SER A 307 8.78 -10.46 0.43
C SER A 307 10.12 -11.03 0.00
N ASN A 308 10.93 -10.23 -0.68
CA ASN A 308 12.35 -10.52 -0.80
C ASN A 308 12.99 -10.56 0.59
N SER A 309 14.11 -11.23 0.71
CA SER A 309 14.80 -11.43 1.98
C SER A 309 15.50 -10.16 2.48
N TYR A 310 15.47 -9.94 3.79
CA TYR A 310 16.23 -8.85 4.41
C TYR A 310 17.74 -9.06 4.23
N ALA A 311 18.22 -10.27 4.51
CA ALA A 311 19.65 -10.60 4.51
C ALA A 311 20.09 -11.47 3.32
N GLY A 312 19.14 -11.94 2.49
CA GLY A 312 19.43 -12.82 1.36
C GLY A 312 19.36 -12.07 0.02
N GLU A 313 19.27 -12.85 -1.03
CA GLU A 313 19.18 -12.32 -2.38
C GLU A 313 17.90 -11.53 -2.58
N ARG A 314 17.99 -10.42 -3.30
CA ARG A 314 16.84 -9.61 -3.75
C ARG A 314 16.93 -9.53 -5.26
N ARG A 315 15.93 -10.08 -5.94
CA ARG A 315 15.89 -10.18 -7.41
C ARG A 315 14.95 -9.12 -7.99
N ALA A 316 15.45 -8.33 -8.92
CA ALA A 316 14.63 -7.34 -9.65
C ALA A 316 13.46 -8.03 -10.36
N GLY A 317 12.25 -7.50 -10.21
CA GLY A 317 11.05 -8.05 -10.82
C GLY A 317 10.45 -9.26 -10.10
N PHE A 318 11.07 -9.71 -9.01
CA PHE A 318 10.57 -10.78 -8.14
C PHE A 318 10.17 -10.22 -6.77
N VAL A 319 9.09 -10.75 -6.22
CA VAL A 319 8.60 -10.28 -4.90
C VAL A 319 9.09 -11.16 -3.74
N GLY A 320 9.83 -12.20 -4.04
CA GLY A 320 10.51 -13.03 -3.03
C GLY A 320 9.79 -14.32 -2.66
N UNK A 321 9.73 -14.77 -1.54
CA UNK A 321 9.22 -15.88 -0.89
C UNK A 321 8.12 -15.50 -0.01
N PRO A 322 7.29 -16.55 0.41
CA PRO A 322 6.24 -16.30 1.39
C PRO A 322 6.78 -15.87 2.75
N LEU A 323 6.09 -14.93 3.36
CA LEU A 323 6.48 -14.39 4.67
C LEU A 323 6.22 -15.39 5.82
N PRO A 324 6.93 -15.28 6.96
CA PRO A 324 6.67 -16.16 8.11
C PRO A 324 5.19 -16.14 8.54
N GLY A 325 4.62 -17.32 8.77
CA GLY A 325 3.21 -17.47 9.17
C GLY A 325 2.21 -17.34 8.03
N VAL A 326 2.66 -17.11 6.79
CA VAL A 326 1.80 -16.99 5.63
C VAL A 326 2.08 -18.15 4.67
N THR A 327 1.01 -18.86 4.27
CA THR A 327 1.13 -19.91 3.25
C THR A 327 0.64 -19.35 1.91
N VAL A 328 1.48 -19.45 0.90
CA VAL A 328 1.15 -18.98 -0.47
C VAL A 328 1.36 -20.14 -1.44
N CYS A 329 0.35 -20.41 -2.27
CA CYS A 329 0.43 -21.42 -3.33
C CYS A 329 -0.16 -20.84 -4.63
N LEU A 330 0.28 -21.41 -5.74
CA LEU A 330 -0.31 -21.10 -7.05
C LEU A 330 -1.33 -22.18 -7.41
N PHE A 331 -2.43 -21.76 -8.02
CA PHE A 331 -3.50 -22.67 -8.46
C PHE A 331 -3.86 -22.40 -9.92
N ASP A 332 -4.14 -23.49 -10.64
CA ASP A 332 -4.61 -23.40 -12.03
C ASP A 332 -6.14 -23.14 -12.10
N GLU A 333 -6.68 -23.06 -13.29
CA GLU A 333 -8.11 -22.81 -13.53
C GLU A 333 -9.04 -23.96 -13.08
N PHE A 334 -8.46 -25.14 -12.80
CA PHE A 334 -9.19 -26.32 -12.29
C PHE A 334 -9.05 -26.49 -10.79
N ASP A 335 -8.55 -25.48 -10.09
CA ASP A 335 -8.27 -25.48 -8.63
C ASP A 335 -7.24 -26.55 -8.20
N ARG A 336 -6.22 -26.84 -9.02
CA ARG A 336 -5.08 -27.73 -8.69
C ARG A 336 -3.81 -26.94 -8.41
N UNK A 337 -2.88 -27.01 -7.43
CA UNK A 337 -1.80 -26.42 -7.12
C UNK A 337 -0.95 -26.51 -8.21
N VAL A 338 -0.38 -25.70 -8.57
CA VAL A 338 0.70 -25.61 -9.58
C VAL A 338 2.03 -25.81 -8.88
N THR A 339 2.72 -26.88 -9.23
CA THR A 339 4.03 -27.23 -8.62
C THR A 339 5.20 -27.07 -9.60
N GLU A 340 4.91 -26.91 -10.88
CA GLU A 340 5.93 -26.80 -11.91
C GLU A 340 6.43 -25.34 -11.98
N GLU A 341 7.76 -25.19 -12.02
CA GLU A 341 8.40 -23.88 -12.19
C GLU A 341 7.96 -23.20 -13.48
N ASN A 342 7.90 -21.88 -13.44
CA ASN A 342 7.55 -21.02 -14.55
C ASN A 342 6.15 -21.29 -15.15
N THR A 343 5.30 -22.03 -14.39
CA THR A 343 3.91 -22.30 -14.80
C THR A 343 2.98 -21.29 -14.11
N PRO A 344 2.21 -20.50 -14.90
CA PRO A 344 1.33 -19.50 -14.32
C PRO A 344 0.19 -20.09 -13.50
N GLY A 345 -0.02 -19.53 -12.29
CA GLY A 345 -1.16 -19.89 -11.44
C GLY A 345 -1.66 -18.69 -10.66
N GLU A 346 -2.90 -18.78 -10.18
CA GLU A 346 -3.47 -17.78 -9.29
C GLU A 346 -2.83 -17.88 -7.90
N ILE A 347 -2.35 -16.77 -7.39
CA ILE A 347 -1.85 -16.68 -6.01
C ILE A 347 -3.02 -16.91 -5.06
N ARG A 348 -2.93 -17.93 -4.22
CA ARG A 348 -3.88 -18.16 -3.13
C ARG A 348 -3.14 -18.18 -1.80
N ILE A 349 -3.81 -17.67 -0.77
CA ILE A 349 -3.15 -17.34 0.49
C ILE A 349 -3.93 -17.90 1.68
N LYS A 350 -3.21 -18.42 2.67
CA LYS A 350 -3.72 -18.78 3.99
C LYS A 350 -2.83 -18.19 5.07
N GLY A 351 -3.42 -17.81 6.19
CA GLY A 351 -2.67 -17.26 7.34
C GLY A 351 -3.58 -16.49 8.27
N ASP A 352 -3.08 -16.23 9.46
CA ASP A 352 -3.79 -15.42 10.47
C ASP A 352 -3.86 -13.94 10.07
N ASN A 353 -3.09 -13.53 9.06
CA ASN A 353 -3.04 -12.17 8.52
C ASN A 353 -4.25 -11.81 7.64
N LEU A 354 -5.12 -12.77 7.30
CA LEU A 354 -6.25 -12.57 6.40
C LEU A 354 -7.37 -11.75 7.05
N PHE A 355 -8.05 -10.96 6.23
CA PHE A 355 -9.20 -10.15 6.62
C PHE A 355 -10.40 -11.04 7.06
N LYS A 356 -11.35 -10.43 7.79
CA LYS A 356 -12.60 -11.12 8.20
C LYS A 356 -13.57 -11.24 7.03
N GLY A 357 -13.53 -10.32 6.08
CA GLY A 357 -14.41 -10.28 4.92
C GLY A 357 -14.64 -8.86 4.43
N TYR A 358 -15.43 -8.74 3.37
CA TYR A 358 -15.85 -7.45 2.86
C TYR A 358 -17.06 -6.97 3.65
N TRP A 359 -16.99 -5.78 4.18
CA TRP A 359 -18.02 -5.17 5.02
C TRP A 359 -19.36 -5.14 4.28
N ASN A 360 -20.38 -5.80 4.84
CA ASN A 360 -21.71 -5.96 4.25
C ASN A 360 -21.73 -6.59 2.85
N UNK A 361 -20.71 -7.24 2.25
CA UNK A 361 -20.61 -7.79 1.37
C UNK A 361 -20.43 -9.00 1.52
N PRO A 362 -21.37 -10.13 2.09
CA PRO A 362 -21.10 -11.57 2.32
C PRO A 362 -20.94 -12.41 1.05
N LYS A 363 -21.66 -12.10 0.01
CA LYS A 363 -21.50 -12.80 -1.28
C LYS A 363 -20.07 -12.62 -1.82
N ALA A 364 -19.58 -11.38 -1.88
CA ALA A 364 -18.21 -11.10 -2.33
C ALA A 364 -17.17 -11.76 -1.42
N THR A 365 -17.44 -11.83 -0.11
CA THR A 365 -16.58 -12.51 0.84
C THR A 365 -16.49 -14.01 0.51
N ASN A 366 -17.63 -14.66 0.32
CA ASN A 366 -17.69 -16.08 0.01
C ASN A 366 -16.99 -16.38 -1.33
N GLU A 367 -17.19 -15.54 -2.33
CA GLU A 367 -16.56 -15.68 -3.67
C GLU A 367 -15.04 -15.50 -3.62
N ALA A 368 -14.53 -14.73 -2.63
CA ALA A 368 -13.09 -14.50 -2.46
C ALA A 368 -12.35 -15.72 -1.86
N PHE A 369 -13.08 -16.72 -1.39
CA PHE A 369 -12.47 -17.92 -0.80
C PHE A 369 -12.87 -19.17 -1.54
N LYS A 370 -11.91 -20.07 -1.79
CA LYS A 370 -12.12 -21.41 -2.34
C LYS A 370 -11.39 -22.43 -1.48
N ARG A 371 -12.14 -23.37 -0.91
CA ARG A 371 -11.59 -24.47 -0.06
C ARG A 371 -10.66 -23.93 1.04
N GLY A 372 -11.04 -22.82 1.66
CA GLY A 372 -10.28 -22.20 2.75
C GLY A 372 -9.06 -21.38 2.31
N TRP A 373 -8.85 -21.18 1.01
CA TRP A 373 -7.81 -20.31 0.46
C TRP A 373 -8.41 -18.98 0.02
N PHE A 374 -7.80 -17.89 0.39
CA PHE A 374 -8.15 -16.59 -0.18
C PHE A 374 -7.60 -16.50 -1.61
N CYS A 375 -8.44 -16.18 -2.56
CA CYS A 375 -8.13 -16.05 -3.99
C CYS A 375 -7.80 -14.59 -4.29
N SER A 376 -6.53 -14.31 -4.59
CA SER A 376 -6.08 -12.92 -4.78
C SER A 376 -6.54 -12.30 -6.11
N GLY A 377 -6.79 -13.14 -7.12
CA GLY A 377 -7.04 -12.70 -8.49
C GLY A 377 -5.76 -12.30 -9.22
N ASP A 378 -4.59 -12.41 -8.59
CA ASP A 378 -3.30 -12.11 -9.20
C ASP A 378 -2.65 -13.41 -9.68
N ILE A 379 -2.05 -13.37 -10.86
CA ILE A 379 -1.34 -14.51 -11.48
C ILE A 379 0.16 -14.32 -11.26
N ALA A 380 0.84 -15.41 -10.92
CA ALA A 380 2.29 -15.40 -10.73
C ALA A 380 2.89 -16.69 -11.28
N VAL A 381 4.21 -16.69 -11.40
CA VAL A 381 5.04 -17.88 -11.60
C VAL A 381 6.05 -17.97 -10.46
N VAL A 382 6.58 -19.17 -10.25
CA VAL A 382 7.67 -19.42 -9.29
C VAL A 382 8.90 -19.86 -10.09
N GLU A 383 10.04 -19.28 -9.77
CA GLU A 383 11.34 -19.61 -10.36
C GLU A 383 12.38 -19.62 -9.23
N ASP A 384 13.04 -20.74 -9.02
CA ASP A 384 13.99 -20.94 -7.89
C ASP A 384 13.38 -20.53 -6.54
N SER A 385 12.11 -20.87 -6.31
CA SER A 385 11.33 -20.53 -5.10
C SER A 385 10.88 -19.05 -5.02
N TYR A 386 11.33 -18.19 -5.90
CA TYR A 386 10.92 -16.76 -5.92
C TYR A 386 9.67 -16.57 -6.76
N PHE A 387 8.74 -15.80 -6.22
CA PHE A 387 7.49 -15.44 -6.91
C PHE A 387 7.72 -14.20 -7.79
N ARG A 388 7.25 -14.27 -9.04
CA ARG A 388 7.22 -13.16 -9.97
C ARG A 388 5.77 -12.92 -10.38
N ILE A 389 5.26 -11.71 -10.12
CA ILE A 389 3.87 -11.35 -10.42
C ILE A 389 3.72 -11.09 -11.91
N MET A 390 2.77 -11.77 -12.53
CA MET A 390 2.42 -11.56 -13.95
C MET A 390 1.34 -10.49 -14.13
N GLY A 391 0.57 -10.21 -13.07
CA GLY A 391 -0.49 -9.22 -13.06
C GLY A 391 -1.86 -9.77 -12.69
N ARG A 392 -2.86 -8.91 -12.71
CA ARG A 392 -4.25 -9.26 -12.44
C ARG A 392 -4.83 -10.14 -13.56
N SER A 393 -5.44 -11.24 -13.17
CA SER A 393 -6.09 -12.18 -14.12
C SER A 393 -7.11 -11.46 -15.04
N SER A 394 -7.85 -10.51 -14.49
CA SER A 394 -8.92 -9.80 -15.21
C SER A 394 -8.44 -8.60 -16.04
N ILE A 395 -7.18 -8.14 -15.86
CA ILE A 395 -6.72 -6.86 -16.44
C ILE A 395 -5.40 -7.02 -17.16
N ASP A 396 -4.45 -7.71 -16.54
CA ASP A 396 -3.05 -7.73 -17.00
C ASP A 396 -2.68 -9.02 -17.73
N ILE A 397 -3.50 -10.06 -17.63
CA ILE A 397 -3.25 -11.31 -18.36
C ILE A 397 -3.99 -11.25 -19.69
N ILE A 398 -3.22 -11.25 -20.78
CA ILE A 398 -3.73 -11.22 -22.16
C ILE A 398 -3.70 -12.65 -22.71
N LYS A 399 -4.86 -13.14 -23.16
CA LYS A 399 -5.00 -14.50 -23.70
C LYS A 399 -4.90 -14.46 -25.22
N SER A 400 -3.67 -14.52 -25.74
CA SER A 400 -3.39 -14.35 -27.18
C SER A 400 -2.78 -15.61 -27.76
N GLY A 401 -3.43 -16.19 -28.78
CA GLY A 401 -2.93 -17.36 -29.51
C GLY A 401 -2.63 -18.57 -28.60
N GLY A 402 -3.43 -18.77 -27.53
CA GLY A 402 -3.24 -19.86 -26.59
C GLY A 402 -2.25 -19.55 -25.47
N TYR A 403 -1.55 -18.41 -25.54
CA TYR A 403 -0.61 -18.00 -24.49
C TYR A 403 -1.29 -17.08 -23.47
N LYS A 404 -0.87 -17.19 -22.22
CA LYS A 404 -1.21 -16.22 -21.15
C LYS A 404 -0.03 -15.27 -21.00
N LEU A 405 -0.17 -14.05 -21.54
CA LEU A 405 0.89 -13.05 -21.59
C LEU A 405 0.70 -12.04 -20.45
N SER A 406 1.80 -11.64 -19.83
CA SER A 406 1.78 -10.58 -18.82
C SER A 406 1.89 -9.22 -19.52
N ALA A 407 0.86 -8.38 -19.37
CA ALA A 407 0.91 -6.98 -19.81
C ALA A 407 2.03 -6.23 -19.07
N LEU A 408 2.23 -6.52 -17.79
CA LEU A 408 3.26 -5.88 -16.96
C LEU A 408 4.68 -6.18 -17.46
N GLU A 409 4.91 -7.42 -17.91
CA GLU A 409 6.20 -7.82 -18.50
C GLU A 409 6.46 -7.02 -19.78
N ILE A 410 5.46 -6.90 -20.64
CA ILE A 410 5.58 -6.16 -21.92
C ILE A 410 5.79 -4.67 -21.62
N GLU A 411 5.03 -4.09 -20.67
CA GLU A 411 5.20 -2.70 -20.21
C GLU A 411 6.63 -2.46 -19.73
N GLY A 412 7.16 -3.39 -18.92
CA GLY A 412 8.51 -3.30 -18.38
C GLY A 412 9.56 -3.19 -19.48
N VAL A 413 9.43 -3.98 -20.54
CA VAL A 413 10.34 -3.90 -21.70
C VAL A 413 10.17 -2.56 -22.42
N ILE A 414 8.93 -2.17 -22.74
CA ILE A 414 8.65 -0.92 -23.48
C ILE A 414 9.18 0.31 -22.74
N LEU A 415 9.09 0.32 -21.42
CA LEU A 415 9.59 1.42 -20.56
C LEU A 415 11.12 1.60 -20.62
N THR A 416 11.86 0.60 -21.15
CA THR A 416 13.31 0.76 -21.35
C THR A 416 13.64 1.50 -22.66
N HIS A 417 12.65 1.81 -23.51
CA HIS A 417 12.85 2.59 -24.73
C HIS A 417 13.12 4.06 -24.38
N GLU A 418 14.18 4.63 -24.95
CA GLU A 418 14.68 5.99 -24.61
C GLU A 418 13.61 7.09 -24.73
N ASN A 419 12.65 6.98 -25.66
CA ASN A 419 11.63 8.01 -25.93
C ASN A 419 10.34 7.80 -25.13
N VAL A 420 10.17 6.68 -24.38
CA VAL A 420 8.93 6.36 -23.67
C VAL A 420 9.03 6.81 -22.21
N SER A 421 8.02 7.55 -21.75
CA SER A 421 7.90 7.95 -20.34
C SER A 421 6.92 7.10 -19.56
N GLU A 422 5.81 6.65 -20.23
CA GLU A 422 4.80 5.78 -19.59
C GLU A 422 4.31 4.76 -20.62
N ALA A 423 3.91 3.58 -20.13
CA ALA A 423 3.35 2.52 -20.99
C ALA A 423 2.20 1.82 -20.26
N ALA A 424 1.16 1.48 -21.00
CA ALA A 424 0.06 0.64 -20.53
C ALA A 424 -0.28 -0.36 -21.64
N VAL A 425 -0.23 -1.66 -21.32
CA VAL A 425 -0.48 -2.76 -22.26
C VAL A 425 -1.72 -3.54 -21.81
N PHE A 426 -2.55 -3.97 -22.75
CA PHE A 426 -3.77 -4.72 -22.47
C PHE A 426 -4.20 -5.51 -23.73
N GLY A 427 -5.09 -6.47 -23.51
CA GLY A 427 -5.73 -7.23 -24.59
C GLY A 427 -6.98 -6.53 -25.10
N UNK A 428 -7.21 -6.41 -26.39
CA UNK A 428 -8.28 -6.01 -27.00
C UNK A 428 -8.70 -7.13 -27.70
N PRO A 429 -10.11 -7.57 -27.79
CA PRO A 429 -10.59 -8.76 -28.52
C PRO A 429 -10.11 -8.84 -29.97
N ASP A 430 -9.86 -10.04 -30.42
CA ASP A 430 -9.29 -10.31 -31.77
C ASP A 430 -9.81 -11.68 -32.26
N ASP A 431 -10.41 -11.69 -33.44
CA ASP A 431 -11.07 -12.89 -34.01
C ASP A 431 -10.08 -14.04 -34.26
N THR A 432 -8.82 -13.75 -34.54
CA THR A 432 -7.79 -14.74 -34.84
C THR A 432 -7.07 -15.24 -33.58
N TRP A 433 -6.77 -14.32 -32.69
CA TRP A 433 -5.88 -14.59 -31.56
C TRP A 433 -6.61 -14.71 -30.19
N GLY A 434 -7.93 -14.46 -30.19
CA GLY A 434 -8.70 -14.32 -28.97
C GLY A 434 -8.55 -12.91 -28.41
N GLU A 435 -7.32 -12.53 -28.05
CA GLU A 435 -6.97 -11.15 -27.75
C GLU A 435 -5.69 -10.75 -28.49
N SER A 436 -5.63 -9.52 -28.99
CA SER A 436 -4.40 -8.92 -29.52
C SER A 436 -3.78 -7.96 -28.51
N VAL A 437 -2.46 -7.92 -28.49
CA VAL A 437 -1.70 -7.04 -27.55
C VAL A 437 -1.74 -5.60 -28.08
N VAL A 438 -2.17 -4.67 -27.23
CA VAL A 438 -2.27 -3.25 -27.60
C VAL A 438 -1.48 -2.38 -26.59
N UNK A 439 -0.70 -1.36 -26.89
CA UNK A 439 0.03 -0.52 -26.17
C UNK A 439 -0.55 0.81 -26.24
N CYS A 440 -0.66 1.48 -25.18
CA CYS A 440 -0.77 2.96 -25.09
C CYS A 440 0.49 3.48 -24.42
N ILE A 441 1.10 4.52 -25.00
CA ILE A 441 2.35 5.10 -24.44
C ILE A 441 2.23 6.62 -24.32
N CYS A 442 2.99 7.17 -23.33
CA CYS A 442 3.30 8.61 -23.30
C CYS A 442 4.77 8.77 -23.64
N LEU A 443 5.08 9.79 -24.42
CA LEU A 443 6.46 10.06 -24.84
C LEU A 443 7.13 11.10 -23.92
N LYS A 444 8.44 11.04 -23.85
CA LYS A 444 9.23 12.09 -23.19
C LYS A 444 9.11 13.39 -23.99
N ALA A 445 9.20 14.53 -23.32
CA ALA A 445 9.03 15.84 -23.95
C ALA A 445 9.99 16.02 -25.15
N GLY A 446 9.42 16.45 -26.28
CA GLY A 446 10.21 16.73 -27.50
C GLY A 446 10.57 15.51 -28.32
N THR A 447 10.17 14.30 -27.92
CA THR A 447 10.50 13.08 -28.70
C THR A 447 9.31 12.61 -29.53
N LYS A 448 9.59 11.74 -30.52
CA LYS A 448 8.60 11.11 -31.40
C LYS A 448 8.92 9.61 -31.47
N LEU A 449 7.91 8.80 -31.71
CA LEU A 449 8.07 7.36 -31.87
C LEU A 449 6.89 6.83 -32.70
N GLU A 450 7.20 6.25 -33.84
CA GLU A 450 6.19 5.61 -34.72
C GLU A 450 6.04 4.14 -34.36
N TYR A 451 4.88 3.58 -34.61
CA TYR A 451 4.61 2.16 -34.33
C TYR A 451 5.62 1.21 -34.97
N THR A 452 6.01 1.47 -36.22
CA THR A 452 6.99 0.64 -36.92
C THR A 452 8.35 0.61 -36.24
N ASP A 453 8.78 1.75 -35.68
CA ASP A 453 10.06 1.88 -35.00
C ASP A 453 10.02 1.13 -33.67
N LEU A 454 8.96 1.31 -32.88
CA LEU A 454 8.77 0.57 -31.64
C LEU A 454 8.71 -0.94 -31.91
N LYS A 455 7.96 -1.35 -32.94
CA LYS A 455 7.83 -2.77 -33.30
C LYS A 455 9.19 -3.38 -33.66
N ASN A 456 9.98 -2.70 -34.48
CA ASN A 456 11.32 -3.15 -34.88
C ASN A 456 12.24 -3.22 -33.64
N TRP A 457 12.19 -2.22 -32.79
CA TRP A 457 12.97 -2.16 -31.56
C TRP A 457 12.62 -3.31 -30.62
N CYS A 458 11.37 -3.78 -30.56
CA CYS A 458 10.93 -4.89 -29.73
C CYS A 458 11.42 -6.26 -30.22
N VAL A 459 11.77 -6.42 -31.51
CA VAL A 459 12.09 -7.74 -32.11
C VAL A 459 13.21 -8.46 -31.33
N ASP A 460 14.25 -7.76 -30.92
CA ASP A 460 15.39 -8.34 -30.20
C ASP A 460 15.21 -8.37 -28.67
N LYS A 461 14.05 -7.91 -28.17
CA LYS A 461 13.84 -7.72 -26.72
C LYS A 461 12.71 -8.56 -26.14
N MET A 462 11.82 -9.06 -27.01
CA MET A 462 10.73 -9.94 -26.57
C MET A 462 10.28 -10.87 -27.69
N SER A 463 9.67 -11.97 -27.30
CA SER A 463 9.13 -12.96 -28.25
C SER A 463 8.08 -12.31 -29.17
N ALA A 464 8.03 -12.71 -30.45
CA ALA A 464 7.18 -12.12 -31.47
C ALA A 464 5.69 -12.05 -31.07
N TYR A 465 5.20 -13.05 -30.33
CA TYR A 465 3.80 -13.09 -29.87
C TYR A 465 3.49 -12.09 -28.76
N LYS A 466 4.51 -11.52 -28.10
CA LYS A 466 4.37 -10.47 -27.08
C LYS A 466 4.38 -9.07 -27.67
N ILE A 467 4.90 -8.90 -28.89
CA ILE A 467 5.04 -7.57 -29.53
C ILE A 467 3.63 -6.99 -29.76
N PRO A 468 3.37 -5.77 -29.27
CA PRO A 468 2.06 -5.14 -29.50
C PRO A 468 1.71 -5.04 -30.98
N LYS A 469 0.47 -5.37 -31.30
CA LYS A 469 -0.08 -5.31 -32.69
C LYS A 469 -0.57 -3.91 -33.05
N ARG A 470 -0.88 -3.08 -32.02
CA ARG A 470 -1.37 -1.70 -32.19
C ARG A 470 -0.75 -0.82 -31.12
N MET A 471 -0.48 0.44 -31.48
CA MET A 471 0.07 1.44 -30.58
C MET A 471 -0.74 2.74 -30.66
N ARG A 472 -0.93 3.39 -29.53
CA ARG A 472 -1.52 4.73 -29.44
C ARG A 472 -0.66 5.59 -28.54
N VAL A 473 -0.33 6.80 -29.03
CA VAL A 473 0.40 7.79 -28.24
C VAL A 473 -0.62 8.71 -27.58
N LEU A 474 -0.44 8.97 -26.28
CA LEU A 474 -1.33 9.80 -25.46
C LEU A 474 -0.50 10.84 -24.72
N ASP A 475 -1.13 11.97 -24.38
CA ASP A 475 -0.49 13.02 -23.55
C ASP A 475 -0.32 12.54 -22.10
N SER A 476 -1.27 11.70 -21.62
CA SER A 476 -1.21 11.13 -20.26
C SER A 476 -2.06 9.87 -20.18
N LEU A 477 -1.68 8.94 -19.30
CA LEU A 477 -2.49 7.74 -19.04
C LEU A 477 -3.55 8.05 -17.98
N PRO A 478 -4.82 7.59 -18.16
CA PRO A 478 -5.87 7.80 -17.14
C PRO A 478 -5.52 7.05 -15.85
N ARG A 479 -5.75 7.72 -14.72
CA ARG A 479 -5.41 7.17 -13.40
C ARG A 479 -6.58 7.29 -12.44
N ASN A 480 -6.67 6.34 -11.52
CA ASN A 480 -7.63 6.39 -10.42
C ASN A 480 -7.12 7.32 -9.29
N ALA A 481 -7.92 7.50 -8.24
CA ALA A 481 -7.59 8.35 -7.10
C ALA A 481 -6.29 7.95 -6.36
N MET A 482 -5.81 6.71 -6.57
CA MET A 482 -4.57 6.20 -5.98
C MET A 482 -3.36 6.35 -6.92
N GLY A 483 -3.54 7.00 -8.07
CA GLY A 483 -2.47 7.20 -9.05
C GLY A 483 -2.20 5.98 -9.95
N LYS A 484 -2.97 4.89 -9.82
CA LYS A 484 -2.80 3.68 -10.65
C LYS A 484 -3.47 3.87 -12.01
N VAL A 485 -2.80 3.45 -13.08
CA VAL A 485 -3.33 3.49 -14.45
C VAL A 485 -4.63 2.66 -14.56
N THR A 486 -5.67 3.25 -15.15
CA THR A 486 -6.98 2.62 -15.32
C THR A 486 -7.13 2.09 -16.73
N LYS A 487 -6.66 0.84 -16.95
CA LYS A 487 -6.66 0.20 -18.27
C LYS A 487 -8.06 0.04 -18.89
N SER A 488 -9.11 -0.10 -18.07
CA SER A 488 -10.49 -0.17 -18.58
C SER A 488 -10.88 1.09 -19.34
N MET A 489 -10.49 2.27 -18.84
CA MET A 489 -10.76 3.55 -19.54
C MET A 489 -9.99 3.65 -20.87
N LEU A 490 -8.83 3.00 -20.97
CA LEU A 490 -8.07 2.95 -22.23
C LEU A 490 -8.76 2.04 -23.24
N LYS A 491 -9.28 0.88 -22.79
CA LYS A 491 -10.03 -0.05 -23.66
C LYS A 491 -11.29 0.56 -24.26
N GLU A 492 -12.00 1.40 -23.47
CA GLU A 492 -13.24 2.07 -23.94
C GLU A 492 -12.99 3.14 -25.01
N LYS A 493 -11.76 3.65 -25.10
CA LYS A 493 -11.40 4.73 -26.04
C LYS A 493 -10.77 4.22 -27.34
N LEU A 494 -10.66 2.90 -27.52
CA LEU A 494 -10.07 2.26 -28.69
C LEU A 494 -11.12 1.59 -29.57
#